data_df5f8025d57cceaa1466aa41d4635933
#
_entry.id   df5f8025d57cceaa1466aa41d4635933
#
_cell.length_a   1.000
_cell.length_b   1.000
_cell.length_c   1.000
_cell.angle_alpha   90.00
_cell.angle_beta   90.00
_cell.angle_gamma   90.00
#
_symmetry.space_group_name_H-M   'P 1'
#
loop_
_entity.id
_entity.type
_entity.pdbx_description
1 polymer ?
#
loop_
_entity_poly.entity_id
_entity_poly.type
_entity_poly.pdbx_seq_one_letter_code
_entity_poly.pdbx_strand_id
1 'polypeptide(L)'
;MQAASNPYQQYLQNAVLTADPGRLTLMLYTGAVKFIRQASDCLAARDIPGAHRANLRAQDIIVYLLETVNREMEVGKNLSALYDYMYRRLVEANVKKDPAILEEVAGLVEDLAGTWEQALKLKGQQAAGG
;
A
#
# COMPACT_ATOMS: atom_id res chain seq x y z
N MET A 1 -20.52 -15.64 14.37
CA MET A 1 -20.97 -14.95 13.31
C MET A 1 -19.87 -14.34 12.53
N GLN A 2 -19.93 -14.52 11.33
CA GLN A 2 -18.99 -13.96 10.49
C GLN A 2 -19.16 -12.49 10.41
N ALA A 3 -18.17 -11.79 10.74
CA ALA A 3 -18.22 -10.39 10.53
C ALA A 3 -18.57 -10.16 9.09
N ALA A 4 -19.50 -9.34 8.85
CA ALA A 4 -19.86 -9.01 7.50
C ALA A 4 -18.60 -8.69 6.75
N SER A 5 -18.31 -9.42 5.71
CA SER A 5 -17.16 -9.12 4.93
C SER A 5 -17.31 -7.77 4.36
N ASN A 6 -16.34 -6.95 4.58
CA ASN A 6 -16.22 -5.69 3.89
C ASN A 6 -16.16 -6.01 2.39
N PRO A 7 -17.09 -5.47 1.56
CA PRO A 7 -17.05 -5.73 0.13
C PRO A 7 -15.71 -5.41 -0.50
N TYR A 8 -15.01 -4.42 0.03
CA TYR A 8 -13.70 -4.06 -0.46
C TYR A 8 -12.68 -5.17 -0.20
N GLN A 9 -12.74 -5.80 0.97
CA GLN A 9 -11.87 -6.92 1.28
C GLN A 9 -12.14 -8.12 0.39
N GLN A 10 -13.39 -8.38 0.12
CA GLN A 10 -13.77 -9.46 -0.79
C GLN A 10 -13.26 -9.20 -2.19
N TYR A 11 -13.41 -7.97 -2.65
CA TYR A 11 -12.87 -7.55 -3.94
C TYR A 11 -11.35 -7.76 -3.99
N LEU A 12 -10.64 -7.31 -2.96
CA LEU A 12 -9.19 -7.48 -2.89
C LEU A 12 -8.79 -8.95 -2.88
N GLN A 13 -9.52 -9.77 -2.11
CA GLN A 13 -9.24 -11.20 -2.06
C GLN A 13 -9.38 -11.85 -3.42
N ASN A 14 -10.46 -11.56 -4.13
CA ASN A 14 -10.68 -12.12 -5.46
C ASN A 14 -9.64 -11.62 -6.44
N ALA A 15 -9.29 -10.35 -6.38
CA ALA A 15 -8.27 -9.77 -7.25
C ALA A 15 -6.90 -10.39 -6.99
N VAL A 16 -6.57 -10.61 -5.71
CA VAL A 16 -5.30 -11.22 -5.33
C VAL A 16 -5.18 -12.63 -5.90
N LEU A 17 -6.26 -13.41 -5.84
CA LEU A 17 -6.26 -14.78 -6.35
C LEU A 17 -6.08 -14.85 -7.87
N THR A 18 -6.45 -13.79 -8.59
CA THR A 18 -6.42 -13.82 -10.05
C THR A 18 -5.32 -12.96 -10.66
N ALA A 19 -4.73 -12.04 -9.89
CA ALA A 19 -3.71 -11.15 -10.43
C ALA A 19 -2.35 -11.83 -10.50
N ASP A 20 -1.57 -11.50 -11.52
CA ASP A 20 -0.17 -11.93 -11.52
C ASP A 20 0.60 -11.14 -10.45
N PRO A 21 1.81 -11.59 -10.08
CA PRO A 21 2.55 -10.97 -8.98
C PRO A 21 2.82 -9.47 -9.15
N GLY A 22 3.10 -9.04 -10.37
CA GLY A 22 3.36 -7.62 -10.62
C GLY A 22 2.13 -6.78 -10.43
N ARG A 23 1.01 -7.26 -10.93
CA ARG A 23 -0.26 -6.56 -10.82
C ARG A 23 -0.74 -6.54 -9.37
N LEU A 24 -0.51 -7.63 -8.64
CA LEU A 24 -0.83 -7.67 -7.23
C LEU A 24 -0.08 -6.59 -6.45
N THR A 25 1.21 -6.44 -6.71
CA THR A 25 2.01 -5.43 -6.04
C THR A 25 1.45 -4.03 -6.32
N LEU A 26 1.10 -3.74 -7.57
CA LEU A 26 0.51 -2.45 -7.92
C LEU A 26 -0.81 -2.21 -7.16
N MET A 27 -1.64 -3.24 -7.06
CA MET A 27 -2.90 -3.14 -6.34
C MET A 27 -2.67 -2.86 -4.86
N LEU A 28 -1.63 -3.45 -4.27
CA LEU A 28 -1.29 -3.21 -2.87
C LEU A 28 -0.83 -1.77 -2.66
N TYR A 29 -0.01 -1.24 -3.57
CA TYR A 29 0.40 0.17 -3.49
C TYR A 29 -0.83 1.08 -3.56
N THR A 30 -1.71 0.84 -4.51
CA THR A 30 -2.91 1.65 -4.68
C THR A 30 -3.80 1.59 -3.45
N GLY A 31 -3.96 0.39 -2.89
CA GLY A 31 -4.74 0.21 -1.67
C GLY A 31 -4.14 0.92 -0.47
N ALA A 32 -2.81 0.88 -0.34
CA ALA A 32 -2.14 1.59 0.75
C ALA A 32 -2.38 3.10 0.66
N VAL A 33 -2.23 3.67 -0.54
CA VAL A 33 -2.50 5.10 -0.74
C VAL A 33 -3.92 5.44 -0.35
N LYS A 34 -4.88 4.60 -0.77
CA LYS A 34 -6.28 4.85 -0.46
C LYS A 34 -6.52 4.91 1.05
N PHE A 35 -5.96 3.97 1.81
CA PHE A 35 -6.14 3.96 3.26
C PHE A 35 -5.41 5.12 3.93
N ILE A 36 -4.22 5.50 3.43
CA ILE A 36 -3.50 6.65 3.98
C ILE A 36 -4.31 7.93 3.76
N ARG A 37 -4.86 8.11 2.57
CA ARG A 37 -5.70 9.26 2.27
C ARG A 37 -6.96 9.27 3.12
N GLN A 38 -7.56 8.08 3.33
CA GLN A 38 -8.72 7.96 4.18
C GLN A 38 -8.39 8.36 5.63
N ALA A 39 -7.21 7.95 6.13
CA ALA A 39 -6.77 8.34 7.46
C ALA A 39 -6.63 9.86 7.56
N SER A 40 -6.06 10.48 6.52
CA SER A 40 -5.90 11.92 6.48
C SER A 40 -7.24 12.65 6.47
N ASP A 41 -8.20 12.15 5.69
CA ASP A 41 -9.54 12.72 5.64
C ASP A 41 -10.23 12.61 6.98
N CYS A 42 -10.06 11.47 7.66
CA CYS A 42 -10.64 11.28 8.99
C CYS A 42 -10.05 12.26 10.00
N LEU A 43 -8.73 12.51 9.93
CA LEU A 43 -8.11 13.50 10.81
C LEU A 43 -8.71 14.89 10.57
N ALA A 44 -8.89 15.26 9.31
CA ALA A 44 -9.48 16.55 8.97
C ALA A 44 -10.91 16.67 9.50
N ALA A 45 -11.64 15.57 9.52
CA ALA A 45 -13.01 15.54 10.03
C ALA A 45 -13.05 15.30 11.54
N ARG A 46 -11.90 15.24 12.20
CA ARG A 46 -11.78 14.96 13.64
C ARG A 46 -12.35 13.60 14.04
N ASP A 47 -12.37 12.67 13.11
CA ASP A 47 -12.78 11.29 13.36
C ASP A 47 -11.52 10.49 13.70
N ILE A 48 -11.12 10.55 14.98
CA ILE A 48 -9.90 9.91 15.44
C ILE A 48 -9.97 8.38 15.34
N PRO A 49 -11.07 7.74 15.78
CA PRO A 49 -11.15 6.28 15.59
C PRO A 49 -11.10 5.84 14.14
N GLY A 50 -11.72 6.60 13.24
CA GLY A 50 -11.67 6.31 11.81
C GLY A 50 -10.27 6.45 11.25
N ALA A 51 -9.55 7.51 11.67
CA ALA A 51 -8.16 7.71 11.26
C ALA A 51 -7.29 6.55 11.72
N HIS A 52 -7.48 6.10 12.95
CA HIS A 52 -6.71 4.98 13.49
C HIS A 52 -6.96 3.71 12.68
N ARG A 53 -8.22 3.40 12.40
CA ARG A 53 -8.57 2.20 11.63
C ARG A 53 -7.96 2.23 10.23
N ALA A 54 -8.06 3.35 9.57
CA ALA A 54 -7.51 3.48 8.21
C ALA A 54 -6.00 3.36 8.22
N ASN A 55 -5.33 3.98 9.19
CA ASN A 55 -3.88 3.88 9.31
C ASN A 55 -3.45 2.42 9.53
N LEU A 56 -4.15 1.68 10.38
CA LEU A 56 -3.82 0.28 10.63
C LEU A 56 -3.97 -0.56 9.35
N ARG A 57 -4.97 -0.28 8.53
CA ARG A 57 -5.12 -0.99 7.26
C ARG A 57 -3.97 -0.71 6.31
N ALA A 58 -3.51 0.54 6.27
CA ALA A 58 -2.31 0.88 5.49
C ALA A 58 -1.09 0.14 6.02
N GLN A 59 -0.93 0.10 7.34
CA GLN A 59 0.17 -0.63 7.96
C GLN A 59 0.13 -2.10 7.57
N ASP A 60 -1.04 -2.72 7.58
CA ASP A 60 -1.18 -4.13 7.22
C ASP A 60 -0.69 -4.40 5.81
N ILE A 61 -0.99 -3.51 4.88
CA ILE A 61 -0.51 -3.65 3.50
C ILE A 61 1.01 -3.55 3.44
N ILE A 62 1.58 -2.57 4.14
CA ILE A 62 3.04 -2.39 4.13
C ILE A 62 3.73 -3.59 4.77
N VAL A 63 3.17 -4.13 5.86
CA VAL A 63 3.72 -5.33 6.50
C VAL A 63 3.70 -6.52 5.52
N TYR A 64 2.61 -6.68 4.78
CA TYR A 64 2.53 -7.75 3.78
C TYR A 64 3.63 -7.58 2.72
N LEU A 65 3.84 -6.36 2.26
CA LEU A 65 4.91 -6.09 1.29
C LEU A 65 6.28 -6.41 1.88
N LEU A 66 6.50 -6.04 3.15
CA LEU A 66 7.75 -6.36 3.85
C LEU A 66 7.99 -7.86 3.94
N GLU A 67 6.93 -8.62 4.21
CA GLU A 67 7.04 -10.06 4.41
C GLU A 67 7.25 -10.83 3.11
N THR A 68 6.82 -10.26 1.99
CA THR A 68 6.84 -10.99 0.73
C THR A 68 7.89 -10.50 -0.25
N VAL A 69 8.59 -9.40 0.05
CA VAL A 69 9.60 -8.88 -0.88
C VAL A 69 10.80 -9.84 -0.94
N ASN A 70 11.32 -10.04 -2.15
CA ASN A 70 12.47 -10.92 -2.35
C ASN A 70 13.76 -10.16 -2.04
N ARG A 71 14.34 -10.43 -0.89
CA ARG A 71 15.55 -9.76 -0.43
C ARG A 71 16.85 -10.32 -1.02
N GLU A 72 16.75 -11.35 -1.82
CA GLU A 72 17.95 -11.89 -2.50
C GLU A 72 18.38 -10.99 -3.64
N MET A 73 17.46 -10.19 -4.19
CA MET A 73 17.78 -9.24 -5.26
C MET A 73 18.06 -7.87 -4.67
N GLU A 74 18.94 -7.13 -5.35
CA GLU A 74 19.32 -5.79 -4.90
C GLU A 74 18.11 -4.87 -4.80
N VAL A 75 17.22 -4.90 -5.80
CA VAL A 75 16.01 -4.08 -5.77
C VAL A 75 15.11 -4.47 -4.60
N GLY A 76 15.05 -5.76 -4.26
CA GLY A 76 14.27 -6.22 -3.13
C GLY A 76 14.80 -5.73 -1.80
N LYS A 77 16.13 -5.68 -1.66
CA LYS A 77 16.75 -5.11 -0.45
C LYS A 77 16.39 -3.64 -0.31
N ASN A 78 16.47 -2.89 -1.40
CA ASN A 78 16.14 -1.47 -1.38
C ASN A 78 14.67 -1.24 -1.07
N LEU A 79 13.79 -2.04 -1.66
CA LEU A 79 12.36 -1.97 -1.36
C LEU A 79 12.07 -2.30 0.09
N SER A 80 12.75 -3.33 0.62
CA SER A 80 12.56 -3.73 2.00
C SER A 80 12.89 -2.58 2.96
N ALA A 81 13.99 -1.87 2.70
CA ALA A 81 14.38 -0.73 3.51
C ALA A 81 13.34 0.39 3.43
N LEU A 82 12.80 0.63 2.24
CA LEU A 82 11.80 1.66 2.03
C LEU A 82 10.48 1.28 2.71
N TYR A 83 10.05 0.03 2.59
CA TYR A 83 8.83 -0.44 3.26
C TYR A 83 8.97 -0.32 4.77
N ASP A 84 10.14 -0.66 5.32
CA ASP A 84 10.38 -0.52 6.75
C ASP A 84 10.26 0.94 7.18
N TYR A 85 10.83 1.85 6.40
CA TYR A 85 10.71 3.28 6.67
C TYR A 85 9.24 3.72 6.65
N MET A 86 8.50 3.30 5.63
CA MET A 86 7.08 3.64 5.51
C MET A 86 6.28 3.13 6.70
N TYR A 87 6.56 1.91 7.13
CA TYR A 87 5.86 1.33 8.27
C TYR A 87 6.10 2.18 9.53
N ARG A 88 7.37 2.49 9.80
CA ARG A 88 7.71 3.29 10.97
C ARG A 88 7.07 4.67 10.92
N ARG A 89 7.02 5.28 9.74
CA ARG A 89 6.39 6.59 9.61
C ARG A 89 4.88 6.52 9.79
N LEU A 90 4.23 5.45 9.31
CA LEU A 90 2.79 5.29 9.52
C LEU A 90 2.47 5.13 11.02
N VAL A 91 3.30 4.37 11.74
CA VAL A 91 3.14 4.23 13.18
C VAL A 91 3.27 5.59 13.86
N GLU A 92 4.30 6.35 13.48
CA GLU A 92 4.51 7.69 14.04
C GLU A 92 3.34 8.62 13.73
N ALA A 93 2.87 8.59 12.48
CA ALA A 93 1.70 9.41 12.08
C ALA A 93 0.49 9.08 12.92
N ASN A 94 0.32 7.79 13.24
CA ASN A 94 -0.83 7.37 14.03
C ASN A 94 -0.72 7.82 15.49
N VAL A 95 0.47 7.71 16.07
CA VAL A 95 0.67 8.15 17.45
C VAL A 95 0.50 9.66 17.57
N LYS A 96 1.07 10.42 16.64
CA LYS A 96 1.04 11.89 16.67
C LYS A 96 -0.20 12.48 16.04
N LYS A 97 -0.97 11.68 15.29
CA LYS A 97 -2.10 12.15 14.48
C LYS A 97 -1.67 13.29 13.55
N ASP A 98 -0.57 13.05 12.84
CA ASP A 98 0.09 14.06 12.03
C ASP A 98 -0.18 13.84 10.53
N PRO A 99 -1.03 14.67 9.92
CA PRO A 99 -1.35 14.52 8.50
C PRO A 99 -0.15 14.76 7.58
N ALA A 100 0.85 15.53 8.02
CA ALA A 100 2.04 15.77 7.20
C ALA A 100 2.83 14.48 6.99
N ILE A 101 2.91 13.63 8.01
CA ILE A 101 3.59 12.34 7.88
C ILE A 101 2.79 11.43 6.96
N LEU A 102 1.47 11.45 7.07
CA LEU A 102 0.62 10.67 6.16
C LEU A 102 0.85 11.08 4.71
N GLU A 103 0.95 12.39 4.47
CA GLU A 103 1.17 12.90 3.12
C GLU A 103 2.53 12.45 2.57
N GLU A 104 3.55 12.46 3.41
CA GLU A 104 4.88 11.98 3.01
C GLU A 104 4.81 10.52 2.54
N VAL A 105 4.19 9.66 3.35
CA VAL A 105 4.13 8.24 3.01
C VAL A 105 3.28 8.00 1.78
N ALA A 106 2.14 8.69 1.66
CA ALA A 106 1.30 8.58 0.47
C ALA A 106 2.09 8.92 -0.79
N GLY A 107 2.88 9.99 -0.74
CA GLY A 107 3.71 10.40 -1.87
C GLY A 107 4.72 9.33 -2.26
N LEU A 108 5.37 8.71 -1.27
CA LEU A 108 6.34 7.65 -1.54
C LEU A 108 5.68 6.44 -2.18
N VAL A 109 4.51 6.04 -1.70
CA VAL A 109 3.81 4.90 -2.26
C VAL A 109 3.28 5.22 -3.66
N GLU A 110 2.80 6.44 -3.87
CA GLU A 110 2.34 6.87 -5.20
C GLU A 110 3.49 6.83 -6.21
N ASP A 111 4.68 7.25 -5.81
CA ASP A 111 5.84 7.19 -6.68
C ASP A 111 6.17 5.74 -7.06
N LEU A 112 6.13 4.85 -6.09
CA LEU A 112 6.32 3.42 -6.37
C LEU A 112 5.25 2.88 -7.30
N ALA A 113 4.00 3.25 -7.08
CA ALA A 113 2.90 2.79 -7.94
C ALA A 113 3.11 3.24 -9.38
N GLY A 114 3.52 4.50 -9.57
CA GLY A 114 3.78 5.02 -10.90
C GLY A 114 4.91 4.27 -11.61
N THR A 115 6.00 4.02 -10.90
CA THR A 115 7.11 3.27 -11.44
C THR A 115 6.69 1.84 -11.80
N TRP A 116 5.94 1.21 -10.92
CA TRP A 116 5.47 -0.16 -11.14
C TRP A 116 4.55 -0.25 -12.34
N GLU A 117 3.64 0.71 -12.47
CA GLU A 117 2.72 0.77 -13.60
C GLU A 117 3.47 0.90 -14.91
N GLN A 118 4.47 1.75 -14.96
CA GLN A 118 5.31 1.90 -16.13
C GLN A 118 6.02 0.59 -16.49
N ALA A 119 6.58 -0.08 -15.48
CA ALA A 119 7.27 -1.35 -15.70
C ALA A 119 6.32 -2.42 -16.26
N LEU A 120 5.09 -2.47 -15.74
CA LEU A 120 4.10 -3.42 -16.24
C LEU A 120 3.69 -3.13 -17.68
N LYS A 121 3.56 -1.85 -18.02
CA LYS A 121 3.23 -1.46 -19.40
C LYS A 121 4.33 -1.87 -20.37
N LEU A 122 5.58 -1.61 -20.00
CA LEU A 122 6.72 -1.98 -20.84
C LEU A 122 6.80 -3.49 -21.02
N LYS A 123 6.57 -4.25 -19.95
CA LYS A 123 6.57 -5.70 -20.04
C LYS A 123 5.47 -6.19 -20.97
N GLY A 124 4.28 -5.60 -20.88
CA GLY A 124 3.16 -5.96 -21.73
C GLY A 124 3.44 -5.65 -23.19
N GLN A 125 4.07 -4.50 -23.47
CA GLN A 125 4.44 -4.13 -24.83
C GLN A 125 5.48 -5.09 -25.41
N GLN A 126 6.47 -5.46 -24.61
CA GLN A 126 7.49 -6.41 -25.01
C GLN A 126 6.88 -7.77 -25.34
N ALA A 127 5.97 -8.24 -24.50
CA ALA A 127 5.28 -9.51 -24.72
C ALA A 127 4.43 -9.46 -25.99
N ALA A 128 3.76 -8.33 -26.26
CA ALA A 128 2.93 -8.17 -27.44
C ALA A 128 3.78 -8.04 -28.71
N GLY A 129 4.95 -7.44 -28.60
CA GLY A 129 5.86 -7.25 -29.73
C GLY A 129 6.71 -8.46 -30.04
N GLY A 130 6.76 -9.40 -29.11
CA GLY A 130 7.53 -10.61 -29.29
C GLY A 130 6.73 -11.69 -29.93
#